data_281cf2177bd869b88c23a76391e5d90d
#
_entry.id   281cf2177bd869b88c23a76391e5d90d
#
_cell.length_a   1.000
_cell.length_b   1.000
_cell.length_c   1.000
_cell.angle_alpha   90.00
_cell.angle_beta   90.00
_cell.angle_gamma   90.00
#
_symmetry.space_group_name_H-M   'P 1'
#
loop_
_entity.id
_entity.type
_entity.pdbx_description
1 polymer ?
#
loop_
_entity_poly.entity_id
_entity_poly.type
_entity_poly.pdbx_seq_one_letter_code
_entity_poly.pdbx_strand_id
1 'polypeptide(L)'
;MLKQITEWKSVRKFASRPVEEEKILDVMNAGRRAPSWKNIQPWRFIAVTGEADKTKLAEGFSMGVLIKKAPAVIMCVGNLAAWERTHQRDCLRELMSNSGVAMSNEDIDKTFLNNQIAQALANTSSSLMARTFENMGIAYGFMILEAMNQGLGACIVGEIDNELSGVDSSKYGEIKAHFNLDATEIITAAIIIGYPAKDLPASPRKSEDDICQIWR
;
A
#
# COMPACT_ATOMS: atom_id res chain seq x y z
N MET A 1 -17.99 -8.60 -13.99
CA MET A 1 -17.06 -8.28 -12.88
C MET A 1 -15.87 -9.23 -12.96
N LEU A 2 -14.65 -8.79 -12.61
CA LEU A 2 -13.48 -9.67 -12.60
C LEU A 2 -13.65 -10.78 -11.54
N LYS A 3 -13.24 -12.00 -11.88
CA LYS A 3 -13.33 -13.18 -11.00
C LYS A 3 -12.61 -12.93 -9.67
N GLN A 4 -11.45 -12.29 -9.70
CA GLN A 4 -10.66 -11.94 -8.52
C GLN A 4 -11.42 -11.03 -7.55
N ILE A 5 -12.33 -10.19 -8.04
CA ILE A 5 -13.16 -9.32 -7.20
C ILE A 5 -14.30 -10.12 -6.57
N THR A 6 -14.98 -10.95 -7.35
CA THR A 6 -16.14 -11.73 -6.87
C THR A 6 -15.74 -12.84 -5.89
N GLU A 7 -14.56 -13.42 -6.07
CA GLU A 7 -14.06 -14.54 -5.27
C GLU A 7 -13.09 -14.11 -4.16
N TRP A 8 -12.91 -12.80 -3.95
CA TRP A 8 -11.97 -12.30 -2.95
C TRP A 8 -12.26 -12.82 -1.55
N LYS A 9 -11.19 -13.27 -0.90
CA LYS A 9 -11.15 -13.72 0.49
C LYS A 9 -9.78 -13.49 1.10
N SER A 10 -9.75 -13.13 2.38
CA SER A 10 -8.48 -13.04 3.12
C SER A 10 -7.96 -14.44 3.44
N VAL A 11 -6.83 -14.80 2.87
CA VAL A 11 -6.15 -16.09 3.15
C VAL A 11 -5.10 -15.89 4.23
N ARG A 12 -5.21 -16.63 5.34
CA ARG A 12 -4.33 -16.56 6.51
C ARG A 12 -3.64 -17.87 6.85
N LYS A 13 -3.93 -18.94 6.09
CA LYS A 13 -3.28 -20.25 6.20
C LYS A 13 -2.80 -20.68 4.84
N PHE A 14 -1.52 -20.92 4.75
CA PHE A 14 -0.83 -21.24 3.52
C PHE A 14 -0.26 -22.65 3.55
N ALA A 15 -0.09 -23.26 2.38
CA ALA A 15 0.66 -24.48 2.20
C ALA A 15 2.16 -24.23 2.49
N SER A 16 2.88 -25.27 2.87
CA SER A 16 4.33 -25.22 3.10
C SER A 16 5.15 -25.17 1.79
N ARG A 17 4.66 -24.39 0.83
CA ARG A 17 5.30 -24.16 -0.47
C ARG A 17 5.82 -22.73 -0.52
N PRO A 18 7.10 -22.50 -0.87
CA PRO A 18 7.61 -21.15 -1.08
C PRO A 18 6.88 -20.48 -2.25
N VAL A 19 6.83 -19.15 -2.22
CA VAL A 19 6.35 -18.35 -3.35
C VAL A 19 7.57 -18.02 -4.21
N GLU A 20 7.42 -18.20 -5.51
CA GLU A 20 8.46 -17.88 -6.50
C GLU A 20 8.72 -16.36 -6.50
N GLU A 21 9.97 -15.96 -6.57
CA GLU A 21 10.40 -14.56 -6.52
C GLU A 21 9.74 -13.72 -7.63
N GLU A 22 9.62 -14.28 -8.83
CA GLU A 22 8.94 -13.63 -9.96
C GLU A 22 7.50 -13.26 -9.62
N LYS A 23 6.75 -14.15 -8.97
CA LYS A 23 5.37 -13.87 -8.54
C LYS A 23 5.30 -12.78 -7.46
N ILE A 24 6.27 -12.75 -6.54
CA ILE A 24 6.35 -11.68 -5.55
C ILE A 24 6.59 -10.34 -6.24
N LEU A 25 7.51 -10.32 -7.20
CA LEU A 25 7.81 -9.13 -8.00
C LEU A 25 6.59 -8.66 -8.83
N ASP A 26 5.84 -9.56 -9.44
CA ASP A 26 4.63 -9.24 -10.19
C ASP A 26 3.57 -8.59 -9.29
N VAL A 27 3.36 -9.14 -8.09
CA VAL A 27 2.44 -8.56 -7.10
C VAL A 27 2.89 -7.15 -6.71
N MET A 28 4.19 -6.94 -6.44
CA MET A 28 4.73 -5.61 -6.11
C MET A 28 4.61 -4.66 -7.30
N ASN A 29 4.85 -5.14 -8.53
CA ASN A 29 4.68 -4.36 -9.75
C ASN A 29 3.24 -3.94 -10.00
N ALA A 30 2.26 -4.78 -9.65
CA ALA A 30 0.86 -4.40 -9.71
C ALA A 30 0.57 -3.20 -8.78
N GLY A 31 1.08 -3.22 -7.55
CA GLY A 31 1.00 -2.08 -6.63
C GLY A 31 1.66 -0.82 -7.19
N ARG A 32 2.84 -0.96 -7.79
CA ARG A 32 3.56 0.14 -8.46
C ARG A 32 2.76 0.76 -9.62
N ARG A 33 1.89 -0.01 -10.27
CA ARG A 33 1.03 0.44 -11.39
C ARG A 33 -0.28 1.06 -10.94
N ALA A 34 -0.57 1.08 -9.65
CA ALA A 34 -1.77 1.69 -9.12
C ALA A 34 -1.82 3.19 -9.44
N PRO A 35 -2.99 3.78 -9.72
CA PRO A 35 -3.11 5.23 -9.83
C PRO A 35 -2.87 5.88 -8.46
N SER A 36 -2.30 7.07 -8.49
CA SER A 36 -2.15 7.90 -7.30
C SER A 36 -2.53 9.34 -7.58
N TRP A 37 -2.90 10.06 -6.53
CA TRP A 37 -3.24 11.48 -6.65
C TRP A 37 -2.08 12.27 -7.26
N LYS A 38 -2.32 13.01 -8.34
CA LYS A 38 -1.29 13.74 -9.12
C LYS A 38 -0.09 12.88 -9.55
N ASN A 39 -0.27 11.56 -9.65
CA ASN A 39 0.80 10.60 -9.95
C ASN A 39 1.98 10.65 -8.96
N ILE A 40 1.72 10.99 -7.69
CA ILE A 40 2.76 11.18 -6.67
C ILE A 40 3.44 9.88 -6.26
N GLN A 41 2.72 8.75 -6.34
CA GLN A 41 3.25 7.41 -6.04
C GLN A 41 3.97 7.35 -4.67
N PRO A 42 3.28 7.66 -3.56
CA PRO A 42 3.89 7.81 -2.25
C PRO A 42 4.14 6.46 -1.57
N TRP A 43 4.73 5.51 -2.28
CA TRP A 43 4.91 4.14 -1.80
C TRP A 43 6.27 3.55 -2.13
N ARG A 44 6.65 2.61 -1.27
CA ARG A 44 7.72 1.66 -1.47
C ARG A 44 7.25 0.29 -0.98
N PHE A 45 7.54 -0.76 -1.72
CA PHE A 45 7.19 -2.12 -1.36
C PHE A 45 8.47 -2.92 -1.13
N ILE A 46 8.53 -3.66 -0.03
CA ILE A 46 9.70 -4.44 0.35
C ILE A 46 9.27 -5.89 0.57
N ALA A 47 9.80 -6.82 -0.23
CA ALA A 47 9.57 -8.23 -0.02
C ALA A 47 10.40 -8.74 1.18
N VAL A 48 9.75 -9.40 2.12
CA VAL A 48 10.35 -9.97 3.34
C VAL A 48 10.09 -11.46 3.34
N THR A 49 11.11 -12.26 3.01
CA THR A 49 11.04 -13.72 2.91
C THR A 49 11.91 -14.43 3.95
N GLY A 50 12.93 -13.75 4.49
CA GLY A 50 13.81 -14.26 5.54
C GLY A 50 13.08 -14.44 6.88
N GLU A 51 13.29 -15.57 7.57
CA GLU A 51 12.62 -15.86 8.83
C GLU A 51 12.95 -14.85 9.94
N ALA A 52 14.22 -14.40 10.01
CA ALA A 52 14.65 -13.39 10.96
C ALA A 52 13.96 -12.04 10.72
N ASP A 53 13.90 -11.62 9.45
CA ASP A 53 13.30 -10.36 9.04
C ASP A 53 11.78 -10.37 9.24
N LYS A 54 11.10 -11.49 8.90
CA LYS A 54 9.69 -11.68 9.20
C LYS A 54 9.41 -11.63 10.70
N THR A 55 10.31 -12.20 11.49
CA THR A 55 10.19 -12.17 12.97
C THR A 55 10.33 -10.75 13.49
N LYS A 56 11.31 -9.99 13.00
CA LYS A 56 11.49 -8.58 13.39
C LYS A 56 10.30 -7.72 12.97
N LEU A 57 9.84 -7.86 11.73
CA LEU A 57 8.67 -7.12 11.23
C LEU A 57 7.40 -7.42 12.07
N ALA A 58 7.20 -8.69 12.41
CA ALA A 58 6.03 -9.15 13.15
C ALA A 58 5.89 -8.54 14.57
N GLU A 59 6.99 -8.06 15.16
CA GLU A 59 6.98 -7.45 16.49
C GLU A 59 6.12 -6.18 16.56
N GLY A 60 5.97 -5.47 15.45
CA GLY A 60 5.14 -4.26 15.36
C GLY A 60 3.67 -4.51 15.06
N PHE A 61 3.22 -5.75 14.89
CA PHE A 61 1.85 -6.05 14.50
C PHE A 61 1.08 -6.83 15.57
N SER A 62 -0.18 -6.45 15.82
CA SER A 62 -1.06 -7.17 16.73
C SER A 62 -1.25 -8.64 16.30
N MET A 63 -1.32 -8.89 14.99
CA MET A 63 -1.42 -10.21 14.38
C MET A 63 -0.08 -10.68 13.77
N GLY A 64 1.04 -10.35 14.41
CA GLY A 64 2.40 -10.69 13.94
C GLY A 64 2.62 -12.19 13.69
N VAL A 65 1.86 -13.06 14.35
CA VAL A 65 1.88 -14.51 14.08
C VAL A 65 1.54 -14.87 12.64
N LEU A 66 0.72 -14.07 11.96
CA LEU A 66 0.38 -14.28 10.55
C LEU A 66 1.57 -13.94 9.66
N ILE A 67 2.32 -12.89 10.01
CA ILE A 67 3.53 -12.45 9.29
C ILE A 67 4.61 -13.53 9.42
N LYS A 68 4.88 -14.04 10.63
CA LYS A 68 5.87 -15.09 10.88
C LYS A 68 5.60 -16.37 10.08
N LYS A 69 4.31 -16.75 9.95
CA LYS A 69 3.90 -18.01 9.30
C LYS A 69 3.69 -17.89 7.78
N ALA A 70 3.72 -16.69 7.23
CA ALA A 70 3.51 -16.50 5.80
C ALA A 70 4.74 -16.95 4.99
N PRO A 71 4.55 -17.61 3.82
CA PRO A 71 5.65 -17.95 2.92
C PRO A 71 6.40 -16.71 2.42
N ALA A 72 5.67 -15.63 2.11
CA ALA A 72 6.25 -14.34 1.77
C ALA A 72 5.38 -13.20 2.33
N VAL A 73 6.03 -12.09 2.63
CA VAL A 73 5.40 -10.87 3.14
C VAL A 73 5.86 -9.70 2.28
N ILE A 74 4.96 -8.82 1.93
CA ILE A 74 5.29 -7.54 1.32
C ILE A 74 5.02 -6.46 2.36
N MET A 75 6.07 -5.87 2.88
CA MET A 75 5.98 -4.70 3.75
C MET A 75 5.66 -3.49 2.89
N CYS A 76 4.56 -2.82 3.22
CA CYS A 76 4.06 -1.66 2.50
C CYS A 76 4.44 -0.39 3.26
N VAL A 77 5.24 0.44 2.61
CA VAL A 77 5.82 1.65 3.19
C VAL A 77 5.27 2.86 2.44
N GLY A 78 4.62 3.76 3.18
CA GLY A 78 4.22 5.07 2.69
C GLY A 78 5.37 6.07 2.88
N ASN A 79 5.57 6.97 1.92
CA ASN A 79 6.59 8.02 1.98
C ASN A 79 5.92 9.40 2.06
N LEU A 80 6.05 10.05 3.22
CA LEU A 80 5.47 11.38 3.45
C LEU A 80 6.24 12.49 2.69
N ALA A 81 7.53 12.30 2.39
CA ALA A 81 8.30 13.25 1.59
C ALA A 81 7.82 13.32 0.13
N ALA A 82 7.09 12.33 -0.36
CA ALA A 82 6.47 12.37 -1.68
C ALA A 82 5.47 13.55 -1.83
N TRP A 83 5.00 14.12 -0.73
CA TRP A 83 4.09 15.28 -0.73
C TRP A 83 4.82 16.62 -0.79
N GLU A 84 6.14 16.64 -0.77
CA GLU A 84 6.93 17.87 -0.94
C GLU A 84 6.63 18.51 -2.29
N ARG A 85 6.59 19.84 -2.29
CA ARG A 85 6.19 20.63 -3.47
C ARG A 85 7.09 20.38 -4.69
N THR A 86 8.37 20.17 -4.48
CA THR A 86 9.33 19.83 -5.53
C THR A 86 8.98 18.51 -6.20
N HIS A 87 8.76 17.47 -5.41
CA HIS A 87 8.34 16.16 -5.92
C HIS A 87 6.99 16.22 -6.64
N GLN A 88 6.00 16.94 -6.09
CA GLN A 88 4.72 17.14 -6.76
C GLN A 88 4.86 17.80 -8.14
N ARG A 89 5.74 18.82 -8.26
CA ARG A 89 6.03 19.49 -9.55
C ARG A 89 6.64 18.52 -10.55
N ASP A 90 7.58 17.68 -10.12
CA ASP A 90 8.26 16.73 -11.00
C ASP A 90 7.29 15.66 -11.52
N CYS A 91 6.47 15.08 -10.65
CA CYS A 91 5.42 14.13 -11.05
C CYS A 91 4.41 14.74 -12.02
N LEU A 92 3.94 15.96 -11.74
CA LEU A 92 3.00 16.66 -12.63
C LEU A 92 3.63 17.02 -13.96
N ARG A 93 4.90 17.45 -13.97
CA ARG A 93 5.62 17.75 -15.22
C ARG A 93 5.75 16.50 -16.09
N GLU A 94 6.12 15.37 -15.50
CA GLU A 94 6.21 14.10 -16.20
C GLU A 94 4.85 13.67 -16.76
N LEU A 95 3.79 13.76 -15.95
CA LEU A 95 2.43 13.41 -16.36
C LEU A 95 1.96 14.27 -17.54
N MET A 96 2.19 15.59 -17.49
CA MET A 96 1.81 16.51 -18.57
C MET A 96 2.66 16.28 -19.82
N SER A 97 3.96 16.04 -19.66
CA SER A 97 4.85 15.72 -20.76
C SER A 97 4.43 14.47 -21.53
N ASN A 98 4.01 13.42 -20.81
CA ASN A 98 3.48 12.19 -21.42
C ASN A 98 2.20 12.46 -22.23
N SER A 99 1.49 13.54 -21.92
CA SER A 99 0.30 14.00 -22.68
C SER A 99 0.64 15.03 -23.77
N GLY A 100 1.93 15.25 -24.04
CA GLY A 100 2.41 16.21 -25.05
C GLY A 100 2.36 17.68 -24.61
N VAL A 101 2.17 17.95 -23.31
CA VAL A 101 2.06 19.31 -22.77
C VAL A 101 3.31 19.65 -21.95
N ALA A 102 4.06 20.66 -22.39
CA ALA A 102 5.16 21.22 -21.61
C ALA A 102 4.64 22.30 -20.66
N MET A 103 4.98 22.21 -19.37
CA MET A 103 4.59 23.19 -18.37
C MET A 103 5.79 23.68 -17.56
N SER A 104 5.84 24.98 -17.31
CA SER A 104 6.79 25.59 -16.36
C SER A 104 6.39 25.25 -14.91
N ASN A 105 7.31 25.45 -13.97
CA ASN A 105 6.99 25.34 -12.54
C ASN A 105 5.89 26.31 -12.12
N GLU A 106 5.88 27.51 -12.66
CA GLU A 106 4.87 28.53 -12.37
C GLU A 106 3.48 28.10 -12.85
N ASP A 107 3.38 27.55 -14.06
CA ASP A 107 2.13 27.05 -14.62
C ASP A 107 1.61 25.85 -13.82
N ILE A 108 2.48 24.92 -13.43
CA ILE A 108 2.12 23.78 -12.56
C ILE A 108 1.60 24.27 -11.23
N ASP A 109 2.29 25.22 -10.60
CA ASP A 109 1.87 25.78 -9.33
C ASP A 109 0.50 26.45 -9.44
N LYS A 110 0.33 27.32 -10.42
CA LYS A 110 -0.92 28.06 -10.66
C LYS A 110 -2.08 27.12 -10.94
N THR A 111 -1.86 26.10 -11.75
CA THR A 111 -2.92 25.19 -12.20
C THR A 111 -3.29 24.15 -11.15
N PHE A 112 -2.31 23.56 -10.46
CA PHE A 112 -2.54 22.36 -9.66
C PHE A 112 -2.24 22.51 -8.16
N LEU A 113 -1.33 23.42 -7.75
CA LEU A 113 -0.83 23.45 -6.38
C LEU A 113 -1.29 24.65 -5.56
N ASN A 114 -1.62 25.79 -6.20
CA ASN A 114 -1.97 27.02 -5.49
C ASN A 114 -3.47 27.18 -5.18
N ASN A 115 -4.33 26.22 -5.55
CA ASN A 115 -5.72 26.31 -5.13
C ASN A 115 -5.88 26.02 -3.63
N GLN A 116 -6.86 26.65 -2.99
CA GLN A 116 -7.07 26.59 -1.54
C GLN A 116 -7.28 25.16 -1.02
N ILE A 117 -7.99 24.31 -1.78
CA ILE A 117 -8.26 22.93 -1.39
C ILE A 117 -6.97 22.11 -1.41
N ALA A 118 -6.17 22.22 -2.48
CA ALA A 118 -4.89 21.51 -2.59
C ALA A 118 -3.93 21.91 -1.46
N GLN A 119 -3.89 23.21 -1.13
CA GLN A 119 -3.08 23.73 -0.03
C GLN A 119 -3.57 23.19 1.33
N ALA A 120 -4.86 23.25 1.60
CA ALA A 120 -5.42 22.73 2.84
C ALA A 120 -5.13 21.24 3.06
N LEU A 121 -5.19 20.45 1.98
CA LEU A 121 -4.89 19.01 2.02
C LEU A 121 -3.40 18.67 2.13
N ALA A 122 -2.52 19.66 1.92
CA ALA A 122 -1.06 19.50 2.01
C ALA A 122 -0.43 20.13 3.26
N ASN A 123 -1.22 20.82 4.10
CA ASN A 123 -0.69 21.69 5.15
C ASN A 123 -0.61 21.06 6.55
N THR A 124 -1.12 19.85 6.76
CA THR A 124 -1.06 19.19 8.07
C THR A 124 -0.54 17.77 7.94
N SER A 125 0.20 17.31 8.96
CA SER A 125 0.70 15.93 9.01
C SER A 125 -0.44 14.90 8.91
N SER A 126 -1.57 15.17 9.54
CA SER A 126 -2.76 14.30 9.47
C SER A 126 -3.35 14.22 8.08
N SER A 127 -3.42 15.32 7.34
CA SER A 127 -3.90 15.32 5.96
C SER A 127 -2.94 14.57 5.03
N LEU A 128 -1.63 14.76 5.17
CA LEU A 128 -0.63 14.04 4.39
C LEU A 128 -0.67 12.54 4.68
N MET A 129 -0.84 12.19 5.94
CA MET A 129 -0.97 10.78 6.35
C MET A 129 -2.23 10.15 5.76
N ALA A 130 -3.40 10.83 5.88
CA ALA A 130 -4.65 10.35 5.29
C ALA A 130 -4.53 10.14 3.77
N ARG A 131 -3.88 11.07 3.06
CA ARG A 131 -3.61 10.94 1.62
C ARG A 131 -2.66 9.79 1.31
N THR A 132 -1.63 9.60 2.12
CA THR A 132 -0.72 8.45 1.96
C THR A 132 -1.50 7.14 2.09
N PHE A 133 -2.29 6.98 3.15
CA PHE A 133 -3.10 5.76 3.35
C PHE A 133 -4.15 5.55 2.27
N GLU A 134 -4.80 6.61 1.77
CA GLU A 134 -5.73 6.52 0.63
C GLU A 134 -5.04 5.92 -0.59
N ASN A 135 -3.89 6.44 -0.98
CA ASN A 135 -3.14 5.95 -2.14
C ASN A 135 -2.59 4.52 -1.91
N MET A 136 -2.11 4.23 -0.69
CA MET A 136 -1.69 2.88 -0.32
C MET A 136 -2.85 1.88 -0.43
N GLY A 137 -4.06 2.26 -0.01
CA GLY A 137 -5.26 1.42 -0.15
C GLY A 137 -5.58 1.05 -1.59
N ILE A 138 -5.38 1.98 -2.54
CA ILE A 138 -5.52 1.71 -3.98
C ILE A 138 -4.47 0.68 -4.43
N ALA A 139 -3.21 0.89 -4.04
CA ALA A 139 -2.12 -0.02 -4.38
C ALA A 139 -2.35 -1.43 -3.81
N TYR A 140 -2.86 -1.54 -2.58
CA TYR A 140 -3.22 -2.84 -1.97
C TYR A 140 -4.26 -3.58 -2.81
N GLY A 141 -5.28 -2.87 -3.31
CA GLY A 141 -6.28 -3.46 -4.19
C GLY A 141 -5.66 -4.09 -5.43
N PHE A 142 -4.74 -3.40 -6.10
CA PHE A 142 -4.01 -3.92 -7.25
C PHE A 142 -3.16 -5.15 -6.90
N MET A 143 -2.43 -5.07 -5.79
CA MET A 143 -1.55 -6.17 -5.35
C MET A 143 -2.33 -7.44 -5.00
N ILE A 144 -3.43 -7.33 -4.28
CA ILE A 144 -4.23 -8.51 -3.90
C ILE A 144 -4.93 -9.15 -5.10
N LEU A 145 -5.35 -8.34 -6.08
CA LEU A 145 -5.93 -8.86 -7.32
C LEU A 145 -4.88 -9.61 -8.14
N GLU A 146 -3.65 -9.08 -8.23
CA GLU A 146 -2.56 -9.75 -8.93
C GLU A 146 -2.12 -11.03 -8.19
N ALA A 147 -2.04 -11.02 -6.86
CA ALA A 147 -1.76 -12.22 -6.09
C ALA A 147 -2.76 -13.34 -6.43
N MET A 148 -4.06 -13.03 -6.50
CA MET A 148 -5.08 -14.00 -6.93
C MET A 148 -4.91 -14.44 -8.38
N ASN A 149 -4.54 -13.51 -9.28
CA ASN A 149 -4.27 -13.81 -10.68
C ASN A 149 -3.12 -14.81 -10.83
N GLN A 150 -2.11 -14.73 -9.96
CA GLN A 150 -0.96 -15.66 -9.87
C GLN A 150 -1.29 -16.98 -9.14
N GLY A 151 -2.55 -17.20 -8.74
CA GLY A 151 -2.99 -18.37 -7.98
C GLY A 151 -2.55 -18.36 -6.51
N LEU A 152 -2.18 -17.19 -5.99
CA LEU A 152 -1.83 -17.00 -4.59
C LEU A 152 -3.05 -16.53 -3.79
N GLY A 153 -3.05 -16.84 -2.49
CA GLY A 153 -3.90 -16.18 -1.52
C GLY A 153 -3.18 -15.00 -0.89
N ALA A 154 -3.93 -13.98 -0.48
CA ALA A 154 -3.38 -12.82 0.19
C ALA A 154 -4.22 -12.38 1.39
N CYS A 155 -3.61 -11.68 2.34
CA CYS A 155 -4.30 -10.96 3.41
C CYS A 155 -3.53 -9.70 3.77
N ILE A 156 -4.23 -8.57 3.89
CA ILE A 156 -3.68 -7.34 4.42
C ILE A 156 -3.70 -7.42 5.94
N VAL A 157 -2.56 -7.20 6.58
CA VAL A 157 -2.38 -7.08 8.02
C VAL A 157 -2.06 -5.62 8.31
N GLY A 158 -3.03 -4.88 8.85
CA GLY A 158 -2.95 -3.41 8.98
C GLY A 158 -2.88 -2.90 10.42
N GLU A 159 -3.06 -3.76 11.43
CA GLU A 159 -2.93 -3.35 12.83
C GLU A 159 -1.45 -3.35 13.24
N ILE A 160 -0.78 -2.25 12.92
CA ILE A 160 0.64 -2.03 13.22
C ILE A 160 0.79 -0.88 14.21
N ASP A 161 1.74 -1.05 15.13
CA ASP A 161 2.24 0.05 15.95
C ASP A 161 3.18 0.92 15.11
N ASN A 162 2.70 2.06 14.71
CA ASN A 162 3.39 3.06 13.91
C ASN A 162 3.11 4.47 14.45
N GLU A 163 3.44 5.50 13.69
CA GLU A 163 3.22 6.90 14.06
C GLU A 163 1.76 7.24 14.39
N LEU A 164 0.78 6.43 13.95
CA LEU A 164 -0.64 6.65 14.27
C LEU A 164 -1.03 6.06 15.62
N SER A 165 -0.53 4.88 15.96
CA SER A 165 -0.85 4.24 17.24
C SER A 165 0.02 4.77 18.37
N GLY A 166 1.32 4.91 18.12
CA GLY A 166 2.31 5.42 19.08
C GLY A 166 2.40 4.63 20.38
N VAL A 167 2.02 3.33 20.37
CA VAL A 167 1.95 2.50 21.58
C VAL A 167 3.35 2.17 22.09
N ASP A 168 4.27 1.77 21.21
CA ASP A 168 5.68 1.48 21.53
C ASP A 168 6.59 2.06 20.44
N SER A 169 6.84 3.37 20.53
CA SER A 169 7.66 4.07 19.54
C SER A 169 9.12 3.57 19.51
N SER A 170 9.63 3.01 20.60
CA SER A 170 10.98 2.43 20.65
C SER A 170 11.06 1.19 19.79
N LYS A 171 10.14 0.25 19.98
CA LYS A 171 10.06 -0.98 19.17
C LYS A 171 9.85 -0.68 17.69
N TYR A 172 8.95 0.24 17.38
CA TYR A 172 8.72 0.67 16.00
C TYR A 172 9.97 1.30 15.38
N GLY A 173 10.69 2.13 16.15
CA GLY A 173 11.98 2.70 15.74
C GLY A 173 13.03 1.63 15.42
N GLU A 174 13.11 0.56 16.21
CA GLU A 174 14.00 -0.57 15.94
C GLU A 174 13.62 -1.31 14.63
N ILE A 175 12.32 -1.47 14.35
CA ILE A 175 11.85 -2.07 13.11
C ILE A 175 12.24 -1.19 11.92
N LYS A 176 12.01 0.14 12.00
CA LYS A 176 12.42 1.08 10.96
C LYS A 176 13.93 1.01 10.70
N ALA A 177 14.72 1.00 11.75
CA ALA A 177 16.19 0.91 11.66
C ALA A 177 16.65 -0.41 10.99
N HIS A 178 16.04 -1.54 11.36
CA HIS A 178 16.33 -2.85 10.77
C HIS A 178 16.12 -2.88 9.24
N PHE A 179 15.05 -2.22 8.78
CA PHE A 179 14.72 -2.15 7.34
C PHE A 179 15.27 -0.92 6.63
N ASN A 180 16.13 -0.13 7.26
CA ASN A 180 16.70 1.11 6.73
C ASN A 180 15.62 2.07 6.21
N LEU A 181 14.57 2.27 7.00
CA LEU A 181 13.53 3.25 6.71
C LEU A 181 13.91 4.59 7.34
N ASP A 182 13.70 5.69 6.61
CA ASP A 182 13.95 7.02 7.11
C ASP A 182 12.78 7.61 7.93
N ALA A 183 12.94 8.83 8.44
CA ALA A 183 11.95 9.47 9.28
C ALA A 183 10.64 9.79 8.55
N THR A 184 10.67 9.97 7.23
CA THR A 184 9.49 10.28 6.40
C THR A 184 8.76 9.03 5.91
N GLU A 185 9.35 7.87 6.08
CA GLU A 185 8.77 6.58 5.69
C GLU A 185 7.97 5.98 6.86
N ILE A 186 6.76 5.55 6.58
CA ILE A 186 5.84 4.92 7.54
C ILE A 186 5.42 3.53 7.04
N ILE A 187 5.53 2.50 7.87
CA ILE A 187 4.97 1.19 7.55
C ILE A 187 3.44 1.28 7.71
N THR A 188 2.72 1.11 6.62
CA THR A 188 1.26 1.28 6.60
C THR A 188 0.50 -0.04 6.74
N ALA A 189 1.08 -1.14 6.25
CA ALA A 189 0.56 -2.50 6.39
C ALA A 189 1.62 -3.52 5.96
N ALA A 190 1.33 -4.79 6.21
CA ALA A 190 1.99 -5.92 5.56
C ALA A 190 0.96 -6.73 4.76
N ILE A 191 1.29 -7.11 3.52
CA ILE A 191 0.49 -8.05 2.73
C ILE A 191 1.18 -9.41 2.80
N ILE A 192 0.54 -10.37 3.46
CA ILE A 192 1.02 -11.75 3.49
C ILE A 192 0.49 -12.49 2.27
N ILE A 193 1.35 -13.23 1.58
CA ILE A 193 1.01 -13.99 0.37
C ILE A 193 1.56 -15.42 0.44
N GLY A 194 0.88 -16.32 -0.25
CA GLY A 194 1.28 -17.73 -0.35
C GLY A 194 0.21 -18.57 -1.02
N TYR A 195 0.52 -19.83 -1.29
CA TYR A 195 -0.47 -20.78 -1.80
C TYR A 195 -1.48 -21.14 -0.70
N PRO A 196 -2.81 -21.00 -0.94
CA PRO A 196 -3.80 -21.34 0.07
C PRO A 196 -3.68 -22.79 0.52
N ALA A 197 -3.69 -23.05 1.84
CA ALA A 197 -3.68 -24.43 2.37
C ALA A 197 -4.99 -25.18 2.07
N LYS A 198 -6.09 -24.45 1.86
CA LYS A 198 -7.40 -24.96 1.49
C LYS A 198 -8.20 -23.91 0.76
N ASP A 199 -9.16 -24.34 -0.03
CA ASP A 199 -10.12 -23.42 -0.60
C ASP A 199 -11.07 -22.86 0.49
N LEU A 200 -11.40 -21.59 0.36
CA LEU A 200 -12.29 -20.87 1.25
C LEU A 200 -13.39 -20.20 0.42
N PRO A 201 -14.60 -20.08 0.96
CA PRO A 201 -15.64 -19.30 0.29
C PRO A 201 -15.24 -17.83 0.22
N ALA A 202 -15.82 -17.10 -0.75
CA ALA A 202 -15.70 -15.65 -0.83
C ALA A 202 -16.22 -15.00 0.47
N SER A 203 -15.60 -13.89 0.84
CA SER A 203 -16.04 -13.14 2.03
C SER A 203 -17.43 -12.52 1.81
N PRO A 204 -18.34 -12.56 2.80
CA PRO A 204 -19.65 -11.93 2.67
C PRO A 204 -19.54 -10.43 2.45
N ARG A 205 -20.52 -9.85 1.76
CA ARG A 205 -20.66 -8.42 1.50
C ARG A 205 -22.05 -7.95 1.90
N LYS A 206 -22.18 -6.67 2.20
CA LYS A 206 -23.48 -6.01 2.32
C LYS A 206 -24.23 -6.08 0.98
N SER A 207 -25.54 -5.91 1.02
CA SER A 207 -26.34 -5.88 -0.20
C SER A 207 -25.94 -4.68 -1.08
N GLU A 208 -26.24 -4.77 -2.38
CA GLU A 208 -25.99 -3.67 -3.31
C GLU A 208 -26.82 -2.44 -2.90
N ASP A 209 -28.07 -2.63 -2.51
CA ASP A 209 -28.98 -1.55 -2.09
C ASP A 209 -28.49 -0.79 -0.85
N ASP A 210 -27.73 -1.45 0.04
CA ASP A 210 -27.15 -0.79 1.22
C ASP A 210 -25.98 0.14 0.89
N ILE A 211 -25.34 -0.05 -0.26
CA ILE A 211 -24.05 0.58 -0.57
C ILE A 211 -24.12 1.44 -1.84
N CYS A 212 -24.93 1.05 -2.84
CA CYS A 212 -24.93 1.68 -4.15
C CYS A 212 -26.22 2.47 -4.36
N GLN A 213 -26.10 3.75 -4.74
CA GLN A 213 -27.24 4.60 -5.09
C GLN A 213 -26.99 5.31 -6.41
N ILE A 214 -28.03 5.42 -7.24
CA ILE A 214 -28.03 6.23 -8.46
C ILE A 214 -28.95 7.41 -8.26
N TRP A 215 -28.40 8.61 -8.25
CA TRP A 215 -29.16 9.86 -8.25
C TRP A 215 -29.46 10.26 -9.70
N ARG A 216 -30.75 10.52 -9.99
CA ARG A 216 -31.22 10.92 -11.33
C ARG A 216 -31.94 12.25 -11.25
#